data_e9b749dcaa6c2dbe33f52bd689033004
#
_entry.id   e9b749dcaa6c2dbe33f52bd689033004
#
_cell.length_a   1.000
_cell.length_b   1.000
_cell.length_c   1.000
_cell.angle_alpha   90.00
_cell.angle_beta   90.00
_cell.angle_gamma   90.00
#
_symmetry.space_group_name_H-M   'P 1'
#
loop_
_entity.id
_entity.type
_entity.pdbx_description
1 polymer ?
#
loop_
_entity_poly.entity_id
_entity_poly.type
_entity_poly.pdbx_seq_one_letter_code
_entity_poly.pdbx_strand_id
1 'polypeptide(L)'
;MIKLAAFDVDGTLRDREYMPESARRAVARLKARGIVPVLCTGRSEYEIRPLREELGIDWAVTCNGSHIGFCGRTESGNAFAEETIREWRQIAERRGHTLLLYGSENMYITRQADPYFQQAQREIGFMEPLPLNPEEEAPAIYQCIIFCGEEEEREYTGKNRQKFYIHRWRTWAVDINPNGRNKAEGLRELLDRLEIRPEEAAAFGDGLNDLELIESVGTGIAMGNAGDELKEKARYVTRSLHDDGIEYAVDRWILPESR
;
A
#
# COMPACT_ATOMS: atom_id res chain seq x y z
N MET A 1 -2.84 -21.20 14.46
CA MET A 1 -3.34 -19.99 15.19
C MET A 1 -2.74 -18.77 14.50
N ILE A 2 -3.54 -17.73 14.26
CA ILE A 2 -3.06 -16.49 13.62
C ILE A 2 -2.12 -15.76 14.58
N LYS A 3 -0.98 -15.31 14.06
CA LYS A 3 0.05 -14.54 14.75
C LYS A 3 0.21 -13.13 14.23
N LEU A 4 -0.20 -12.91 12.98
CA LEU A 4 -0.11 -11.60 12.31
C LEU A 4 -1.38 -11.32 11.54
N ALA A 5 -1.84 -10.05 11.55
CA ALA A 5 -2.95 -9.56 10.74
C ALA A 5 -2.51 -8.32 9.95
N ALA A 6 -2.45 -8.45 8.63
CA ALA A 6 -2.13 -7.38 7.71
C ALA A 6 -3.41 -6.69 7.24
N PHE A 7 -3.39 -5.37 7.19
CA PHE A 7 -4.53 -4.54 6.80
C PHE A 7 -4.12 -3.60 5.67
N ASP A 8 -4.86 -3.64 4.58
CA ASP A 8 -4.87 -2.49 3.70
C ASP A 8 -5.48 -1.27 4.40
N VAL A 9 -5.27 -0.09 3.85
CA VAL A 9 -5.69 1.17 4.48
C VAL A 9 -6.96 1.69 3.85
N ASP A 10 -6.91 2.08 2.57
CA ASP A 10 -7.98 2.81 1.91
C ASP A 10 -9.08 1.89 1.43
N GLY A 11 -10.30 2.04 1.96
CA GLY A 11 -11.42 1.13 1.72
C GLY A 11 -11.45 -0.10 2.63
N THR A 12 -10.41 -0.31 3.43
CA THR A 12 -10.29 -1.43 4.37
C THR A 12 -10.31 -0.96 5.83
N LEU A 13 -9.28 -0.24 6.30
CA LEU A 13 -9.27 0.35 7.65
C LEU A 13 -10.01 1.68 7.71
N ARG A 14 -9.91 2.48 6.66
CA ARG A 14 -10.53 3.80 6.58
C ARG A 14 -11.04 4.11 5.18
N ASP A 15 -11.98 5.03 5.10
CA ASP A 15 -12.39 5.72 3.87
C ASP A 15 -12.15 7.21 4.08
N ARG A 16 -11.12 7.76 3.42
CA ARG A 16 -10.58 9.11 3.63
C ARG A 16 -10.25 9.33 5.12
N GLU A 17 -10.94 10.29 5.77
CA GLU A 17 -10.75 10.60 7.20
C GLU A 17 -11.60 9.72 8.14
N TYR A 18 -12.54 8.96 7.58
CA TYR A 18 -13.43 8.12 8.38
C TYR A 18 -12.81 6.75 8.64
N MET A 19 -12.61 6.43 9.89
CA MET A 19 -12.27 5.08 10.36
C MET A 19 -13.31 4.64 11.40
N PRO A 20 -13.98 3.48 11.21
CA PRO A 20 -14.93 2.97 12.19
C PRO A 20 -14.28 2.75 13.55
N GLU A 21 -14.98 3.07 14.61
CA GLU A 21 -14.51 2.78 15.98
C GLU A 21 -14.34 1.27 16.23
N SER A 22 -15.14 0.45 15.55
CA SER A 22 -15.02 -1.00 15.54
C SER A 22 -13.67 -1.49 14.97
N ALA A 23 -13.12 -0.82 13.95
CA ALA A 23 -11.81 -1.15 13.42
C ALA A 23 -10.70 -0.89 14.44
N ARG A 24 -10.77 0.26 15.15
CA ARG A 24 -9.84 0.58 16.27
C ARG A 24 -9.90 -0.48 17.36
N ARG A 25 -11.11 -0.83 17.81
CA ARG A 25 -11.30 -1.88 18.83
C ARG A 25 -10.75 -3.23 18.36
N ALA A 26 -10.99 -3.61 17.11
CA ALA A 26 -10.49 -4.87 16.55
C ALA A 26 -8.97 -4.93 16.56
N VAL A 27 -8.29 -3.88 16.10
CA VAL A 27 -6.81 -3.78 16.14
C VAL A 27 -6.28 -3.85 17.56
N ALA A 28 -6.90 -3.12 18.51
CA ALA A 28 -6.50 -3.16 19.92
C ALA A 28 -6.67 -4.57 20.52
N ARG A 29 -7.74 -5.29 20.19
CA ARG A 29 -7.99 -6.67 20.65
C ARG A 29 -6.99 -7.68 20.06
N LEU A 30 -6.60 -7.52 18.80
CA LEU A 30 -5.55 -8.35 18.20
C LEU A 30 -4.22 -8.17 18.97
N LYS A 31 -3.81 -6.94 19.23
CA LYS A 31 -2.62 -6.61 20.03
C LYS A 31 -2.69 -7.23 21.43
N ALA A 32 -3.82 -7.11 22.11
CA ALA A 32 -4.03 -7.68 23.44
C ALA A 32 -3.92 -9.22 23.48
N ARG A 33 -4.10 -9.88 22.32
CA ARG A 33 -3.92 -11.34 22.15
C ARG A 33 -2.56 -11.72 21.58
N GLY A 34 -1.62 -10.78 21.48
CA GLY A 34 -0.28 -11.04 20.97
C GLY A 34 -0.24 -11.25 19.44
N ILE A 35 -1.29 -10.89 18.73
CA ILE A 35 -1.31 -10.91 17.26
C ILE A 35 -0.74 -9.58 16.76
N VAL A 36 0.27 -9.64 15.91
CA VAL A 36 0.96 -8.47 15.35
C VAL A 36 0.10 -7.81 14.26
N PRO A 37 -0.45 -6.60 14.45
CA PRO A 37 -1.09 -5.88 13.37
C PRO A 37 -0.05 -5.21 12.48
N VAL A 38 -0.29 -5.20 11.16
CA VAL A 38 0.59 -4.62 10.15
C VAL A 38 -0.23 -3.79 9.18
N LEU A 39 0.18 -2.57 8.86
CA LEU A 39 -0.36 -1.84 7.72
C LEU A 39 0.29 -2.36 6.43
N CYS A 40 -0.50 -2.66 5.40
CA CYS A 40 0.00 -3.15 4.11
C CYS A 40 -0.66 -2.38 2.97
N THR A 41 0.00 -1.31 2.47
CA THR A 41 -0.65 -0.28 1.67
C THR A 41 0.20 0.21 0.48
N GLY A 42 -0.47 0.80 -0.52
CA GLY A 42 0.20 1.55 -1.58
C GLY A 42 0.70 2.93 -1.14
N ARG A 43 0.26 3.42 0.02
CA ARG A 43 0.72 4.69 0.57
C ARG A 43 2.16 4.61 1.07
N SER A 44 2.83 5.77 1.17
CA SER A 44 4.15 5.92 1.79
C SER A 44 4.07 5.92 3.33
N GLU A 45 5.21 5.72 4.00
CA GLU A 45 5.31 5.88 5.47
C GLU A 45 4.92 7.31 5.90
N TYR A 46 5.25 8.30 5.09
CA TYR A 46 4.88 9.69 5.34
C TYR A 46 3.36 9.88 5.47
N GLU A 47 2.58 9.25 4.57
CA GLU A 47 1.13 9.38 4.54
C GLU A 47 0.42 8.57 5.63
N ILE A 48 0.97 7.42 6.01
CA ILE A 48 0.33 6.54 7.00
C ILE A 48 0.78 6.80 8.43
N ARG A 49 1.79 7.62 8.65
CA ARG A 49 2.35 7.90 9.98
C ARG A 49 1.30 8.28 11.02
N PRO A 50 0.37 9.22 10.74
CA PRO A 50 -0.68 9.57 11.72
C PRO A 50 -1.58 8.37 12.07
N LEU A 51 -1.99 7.58 11.08
CA LEU A 51 -2.82 6.40 11.28
C LEU A 51 -2.07 5.31 12.05
N ARG A 52 -0.81 5.06 11.71
CA ARG A 52 0.04 4.09 12.36
C ARG A 52 0.21 4.42 13.85
N GLU A 53 0.48 5.69 14.16
CA GLU A 53 0.62 6.19 15.53
C GLU A 53 -0.69 6.13 16.31
N GLU A 54 -1.81 6.53 15.70
CA GLU A 54 -3.15 6.45 16.28
C GLU A 54 -3.52 5.02 16.71
N LEU A 55 -3.26 4.04 15.83
CA LEU A 55 -3.53 2.63 16.11
C LEU A 55 -2.45 1.94 16.94
N GLY A 56 -1.31 2.60 17.16
CA GLY A 56 -0.14 2.03 17.80
C GLY A 56 0.35 0.77 17.09
N ILE A 57 0.37 0.80 15.75
CA ILE A 57 0.90 -0.26 14.91
C ILE A 57 2.37 0.00 14.66
N ASP A 58 3.24 -0.98 14.96
CA ASP A 58 4.68 -0.81 14.83
C ASP A 58 5.17 -1.12 13.42
N TRP A 59 4.64 -2.14 12.77
CA TRP A 59 5.06 -2.61 11.46
C TRP A 59 4.19 -2.08 10.32
N ALA A 60 4.84 -1.68 9.24
CA ALA A 60 4.16 -1.28 8.01
C ALA A 60 4.91 -1.79 6.78
N VAL A 61 4.16 -2.32 5.84
CA VAL A 61 4.57 -2.62 4.47
C VAL A 61 3.94 -1.55 3.60
N THR A 62 4.75 -0.63 3.09
CA THR A 62 4.31 0.56 2.36
C THR A 62 4.78 0.54 0.91
N CYS A 63 4.36 1.52 0.11
CA CYS A 63 4.73 1.62 -1.29
C CYS A 63 4.48 0.30 -2.04
N ASN A 64 3.28 -0.30 -1.90
CA ASN A 64 2.92 -1.60 -2.49
C ASN A 64 4.00 -2.68 -2.28
N GLY A 65 4.58 -2.77 -1.07
CA GLY A 65 5.55 -3.80 -0.73
C GLY A 65 7.01 -3.46 -1.00
N SER A 66 7.31 -2.29 -1.54
CA SER A 66 8.69 -1.88 -1.83
C SER A 66 9.44 -1.36 -0.61
N HIS A 67 8.73 -1.02 0.46
CA HIS A 67 9.33 -0.50 1.69
C HIS A 67 8.70 -1.16 2.92
N ILE A 68 9.53 -1.54 3.89
CA ILE A 68 9.13 -2.10 5.18
C ILE A 68 9.67 -1.21 6.28
N GLY A 69 8.77 -0.73 7.14
CA GLY A 69 9.10 0.13 8.26
C GLY A 69 8.73 -0.49 9.61
N PHE A 70 9.53 -0.17 10.64
CA PHE A 70 9.23 -0.45 12.04
C PHE A 70 9.30 0.84 12.85
N CYS A 71 8.21 1.18 13.53
CA CYS A 71 8.08 2.42 14.29
C CYS A 71 8.47 3.68 13.48
N GLY A 72 8.14 3.70 12.18
CA GLY A 72 8.44 4.80 11.27
C GLY A 72 9.87 4.86 10.75
N ARG A 73 10.71 3.85 11.05
CA ARG A 73 12.08 3.76 10.53
C ARG A 73 12.15 2.67 9.45
N THR A 74 12.95 2.91 8.43
CA THR A 74 13.21 1.92 7.39
C THR A 74 13.95 0.71 7.96
N GLU A 75 13.34 -0.46 7.81
CA GLU A 75 13.94 -1.76 8.16
C GLU A 75 14.44 -2.49 6.93
N SER A 76 13.74 -2.36 5.82
CA SER A 76 14.12 -2.93 4.54
C SER A 76 13.44 -2.14 3.42
N GLY A 77 14.02 -2.16 2.23
CA GLY A 77 13.42 -1.51 1.08
C GLY A 77 14.09 -1.84 -0.24
N ASN A 78 13.27 -1.94 -1.26
CA ASN A 78 13.68 -2.08 -2.66
C ASN A 78 13.45 -0.76 -3.37
N ALA A 79 14.46 0.08 -3.45
CA ALA A 79 14.39 1.33 -4.20
C ALA A 79 14.66 1.10 -5.70
N PHE A 80 14.19 2.01 -6.52
CA PHE A 80 14.62 2.09 -7.91
C PHE A 80 16.12 2.40 -7.99
N ALA A 81 16.77 1.94 -9.06
CA ALA A 81 18.10 2.44 -9.41
C ALA A 81 18.03 3.94 -9.70
N GLU A 82 19.01 4.71 -9.24
CA GLU A 82 19.07 6.17 -9.43
C GLU A 82 18.97 6.57 -10.90
N GLU A 83 19.61 5.81 -11.79
CA GLU A 83 19.55 6.00 -13.23
C GLU A 83 18.13 5.93 -13.76
N THR A 84 17.31 5.01 -13.26
CA THR A 84 15.91 4.86 -13.67
C THR A 84 15.11 6.12 -13.32
N ILE A 85 15.23 6.62 -12.11
CA ILE A 85 14.55 7.85 -11.68
C ILE A 85 15.04 9.05 -12.47
N ARG A 86 16.34 9.14 -12.75
CA ARG A 86 16.94 10.21 -13.57
C ARG A 86 16.38 10.19 -15.01
N GLU A 87 16.34 9.02 -15.64
CA GLU A 87 15.75 8.84 -16.98
C GLU A 87 14.27 9.22 -16.99
N TRP A 88 13.50 8.76 -16.00
CA TRP A 88 12.08 9.05 -15.92
C TRP A 88 11.78 10.54 -15.71
N ARG A 89 12.59 11.23 -14.92
CA ARG A 89 12.49 12.70 -14.77
C ARG A 89 12.71 13.41 -16.11
N GLN A 90 13.69 12.99 -16.89
CA GLN A 90 13.95 13.55 -18.22
C GLN A 90 12.82 13.26 -19.22
N ILE A 91 12.22 12.07 -19.17
CA ILE A 91 11.03 11.73 -19.98
C ILE A 91 9.87 12.64 -19.56
N ALA A 92 9.60 12.73 -18.26
CA ALA A 92 8.52 13.54 -17.71
C ALA A 92 8.65 15.02 -18.12
N GLU A 93 9.86 15.58 -18.04
CA GLU A 93 10.13 16.95 -18.47
C GLU A 93 9.82 17.16 -19.96
N ARG A 94 10.33 16.28 -20.83
CA ARG A 94 10.08 16.36 -22.29
C ARG A 94 8.60 16.22 -22.68
N ARG A 95 7.86 15.38 -21.94
CA ARG A 95 6.45 15.06 -22.21
C ARG A 95 5.47 15.97 -21.48
N GLY A 96 5.95 16.76 -20.52
CA GLY A 96 5.09 17.53 -19.64
C GLY A 96 4.30 16.68 -18.65
N HIS A 97 4.77 15.46 -18.35
CA HIS A 97 4.21 14.58 -17.33
C HIS A 97 4.66 14.99 -15.93
N THR A 98 3.97 14.50 -14.93
CA THR A 98 4.32 14.69 -13.53
C THR A 98 4.63 13.35 -12.91
N LEU A 99 5.70 13.32 -12.12
CA LEU A 99 6.07 12.18 -11.26
C LEU A 99 5.81 12.55 -9.81
N LEU A 100 5.11 11.66 -9.09
CA LEU A 100 5.04 11.66 -7.64
C LEU A 100 5.91 10.51 -7.13
N LEU A 101 6.97 10.84 -6.41
CA LEU A 101 8.04 9.94 -6.01
C LEU A 101 7.96 9.67 -4.52
N TYR A 102 7.87 8.41 -4.12
CA TYR A 102 7.72 7.98 -2.74
C TYR A 102 9.09 7.60 -2.16
N GLY A 103 9.60 8.46 -1.29
CA GLY A 103 10.77 8.16 -0.45
C GLY A 103 10.36 7.49 0.87
N SER A 104 11.34 7.23 1.74
CA SER A 104 11.10 6.65 3.07
C SER A 104 10.41 7.63 4.04
N GLU A 105 10.76 8.91 3.96
CA GLU A 105 10.29 9.92 4.93
C GLU A 105 9.34 10.95 4.35
N ASN A 106 9.41 11.19 3.03
CA ASN A 106 8.62 12.19 2.33
C ASN A 106 8.21 11.71 0.95
N MET A 107 7.22 12.38 0.39
CA MET A 107 6.87 12.30 -1.02
C MET A 107 7.43 13.53 -1.75
N TYR A 108 7.79 13.36 -3.00
CA TYR A 108 8.36 14.40 -3.84
C TYR A 108 7.59 14.49 -5.15
N ILE A 109 7.42 15.72 -5.67
CA ILE A 109 6.71 15.93 -6.94
C ILE A 109 7.57 16.76 -7.89
N THR A 110 7.61 16.35 -9.16
CA THR A 110 8.37 17.07 -10.18
C THR A 110 7.67 18.32 -10.69
N ARG A 111 6.33 18.41 -10.59
CA ARG A 111 5.53 19.57 -11.01
C ARG A 111 4.27 19.71 -10.16
N GLN A 112 4.25 20.69 -9.25
CA GLN A 112 3.15 20.92 -8.32
C GLN A 112 1.83 21.34 -8.99
N ALA A 113 1.89 22.12 -10.05
CA ALA A 113 0.72 22.66 -10.73
C ALA A 113 0.11 21.68 -11.78
N ASP A 114 0.18 20.38 -11.53
CA ASP A 114 -0.37 19.36 -12.40
C ASP A 114 -1.86 19.12 -12.12
N PRO A 115 -2.76 19.23 -13.15
CA PRO A 115 -4.20 19.05 -12.94
C PRO A 115 -4.57 17.61 -12.51
N TYR A 116 -3.87 16.57 -12.97
CA TYR A 116 -4.13 15.19 -12.59
C TYR A 116 -3.70 14.92 -11.15
N PHE A 117 -2.54 15.46 -10.73
CA PHE A 117 -2.14 15.40 -9.34
C PHE A 117 -3.15 16.09 -8.43
N GLN A 118 -3.61 17.30 -8.78
CA GLN A 118 -4.63 18.01 -8.01
C GLN A 118 -5.96 17.26 -7.97
N GLN A 119 -6.34 16.59 -9.06
CA GLN A 119 -7.52 15.74 -9.09
C GLN A 119 -7.33 14.52 -8.16
N ALA A 120 -6.21 13.84 -8.24
CA ALA A 120 -5.87 12.71 -7.38
C ALA A 120 -5.85 13.12 -5.90
N GLN A 121 -5.28 14.28 -5.59
CA GLN A 121 -5.25 14.83 -4.23
C GLN A 121 -6.67 15.05 -3.67
N ARG A 122 -7.60 15.56 -4.49
CA ARG A 122 -9.01 15.72 -4.09
C ARG A 122 -9.76 14.39 -3.95
N GLU A 123 -9.47 13.41 -4.81
CA GLU A 123 -10.17 12.12 -4.84
C GLU A 123 -9.66 11.14 -3.76
N ILE A 124 -8.34 11.09 -3.56
CA ILE A 124 -7.65 10.08 -2.75
C ILE A 124 -7.16 10.67 -1.43
N GLY A 125 -6.95 12.01 -1.37
CA GLY A 125 -6.44 12.69 -0.18
C GLY A 125 -4.93 12.48 0.00
N PHE A 126 -4.15 12.56 -1.08
CA PHE A 126 -2.68 12.58 -0.95
C PHE A 126 -2.23 13.77 -0.09
N MET A 127 -1.27 13.48 0.79
CA MET A 127 -0.60 14.55 1.53
C MET A 127 0.21 15.43 0.58
N GLU A 128 0.50 16.65 1.01
CA GLU A 128 1.26 17.60 0.19
C GLU A 128 2.71 17.12 0.01
N PRO A 129 3.17 16.86 -1.23
CA PRO A 129 4.53 16.44 -1.49
C PRO A 129 5.48 17.64 -1.51
N LEU A 130 6.75 17.39 -1.21
CA LEU A 130 7.80 18.36 -1.39
C LEU A 130 8.14 18.54 -2.87
N PRO A 131 8.39 19.75 -3.35
CA PRO A 131 8.88 19.95 -4.70
C PRO A 131 10.28 19.33 -4.85
N LEU A 132 10.51 18.63 -5.95
CA LEU A 132 11.83 18.13 -6.30
C LEU A 132 12.39 18.99 -7.46
N ASN A 133 13.40 19.80 -7.18
CA ASN A 133 14.01 20.64 -8.20
C ASN A 133 14.77 19.79 -9.23
N PRO A 134 14.81 20.22 -10.53
CA PRO A 134 15.48 19.46 -11.58
C PRO A 134 16.95 19.14 -11.31
N GLU A 135 17.65 20.05 -10.65
CA GLU A 135 19.10 19.92 -10.32
C GLU A 135 19.37 19.05 -9.08
N GLU A 136 18.34 18.72 -8.28
CA GLU A 136 18.51 17.92 -7.08
C GLU A 136 18.48 16.43 -7.40
N GLU A 137 19.37 15.66 -6.78
CA GLU A 137 19.29 14.21 -6.79
C GLU A 137 18.07 13.75 -5.99
N ALA A 138 17.34 12.79 -6.54
CA ALA A 138 16.25 12.18 -5.80
C ALA A 138 16.81 11.29 -4.68
N PRO A 139 16.18 11.26 -3.49
CA PRO A 139 16.52 10.26 -2.49
C PRO A 139 16.18 8.85 -2.98
N ALA A 140 16.39 7.82 -2.17
CA ALA A 140 15.92 6.47 -2.47
C ALA A 140 14.41 6.47 -2.67
N ILE A 141 13.95 6.04 -3.85
CA ILE A 141 12.53 6.04 -4.26
C ILE A 141 12.03 4.61 -4.34
N TYR A 142 10.95 4.33 -3.63
CA TYR A 142 10.35 2.99 -3.48
C TYR A 142 9.11 2.77 -4.35
N GLN A 143 8.45 3.85 -4.77
CA GLN A 143 7.32 3.84 -5.67
C GLN A 143 7.30 5.13 -6.46
N CYS A 144 6.86 5.07 -7.71
CA CYS A 144 6.62 6.23 -8.53
C CYS A 144 5.19 6.20 -9.07
N ILE A 145 4.42 7.27 -8.85
CA ILE A 145 3.18 7.49 -9.58
C ILE A 145 3.51 8.37 -10.77
N ILE A 146 3.11 7.92 -11.95
CA ILE A 146 3.26 8.68 -13.18
C ILE A 146 1.88 9.12 -13.65
N PHE A 147 1.70 10.43 -13.81
CA PHE A 147 0.48 11.00 -14.35
C PHE A 147 0.59 11.06 -15.88
N CYS A 148 0.19 9.97 -16.53
CA CYS A 148 0.24 9.80 -17.98
C CYS A 148 -0.82 8.81 -18.47
N GLY A 149 -1.11 8.84 -19.79
CA GLY A 149 -1.95 7.84 -20.45
C GLY A 149 -1.29 6.45 -20.56
N GLU A 150 -2.09 5.44 -20.89
CA GLU A 150 -1.61 4.05 -20.98
C GLU A 150 -0.56 3.86 -22.08
N GLU A 151 -0.74 4.51 -23.24
CA GLU A 151 0.22 4.39 -24.35
C GLU A 151 1.58 5.03 -24.00
N GLU A 152 1.57 6.09 -23.20
CA GLU A 152 2.77 6.82 -22.78
C GLU A 152 3.56 6.10 -21.69
N GLU A 153 2.92 5.25 -20.89
CA GLU A 153 3.57 4.42 -19.86
C GLU A 153 4.76 3.63 -20.41
N ARG A 154 4.64 3.18 -21.66
CA ARG A 154 5.71 2.39 -22.32
C ARG A 154 7.02 3.16 -22.50
N GLU A 155 6.98 4.47 -22.48
CA GLU A 155 8.20 5.29 -22.55
C GLU A 155 9.03 5.18 -21.26
N TYR A 156 8.36 4.94 -20.13
CA TYR A 156 9.02 4.76 -18.83
C TYR A 156 9.44 3.31 -18.60
N THR A 157 8.59 2.38 -18.96
CA THR A 157 8.84 0.95 -18.66
C THR A 157 9.63 0.24 -19.77
N GLY A 158 9.49 0.68 -21.03
CA GLY A 158 10.22 0.18 -22.18
C GLY A 158 10.17 -1.33 -22.34
N LYS A 159 11.29 -1.91 -22.77
CA LYS A 159 11.47 -3.37 -22.90
C LYS A 159 11.62 -4.08 -21.54
N ASN A 160 11.76 -3.33 -20.46
CA ASN A 160 11.96 -3.84 -19.10
C ASN A 160 10.67 -3.87 -18.27
N ARG A 161 9.51 -3.75 -18.91
CA ARG A 161 8.20 -3.74 -18.24
C ARG A 161 8.04 -4.88 -17.22
N GLN A 162 8.54 -6.06 -17.52
CA GLN A 162 8.50 -7.23 -16.63
C GLN A 162 9.33 -7.10 -15.35
N LYS A 163 10.20 -6.10 -15.27
CA LYS A 163 10.98 -5.82 -14.06
C LYS A 163 10.21 -4.95 -13.07
N PHE A 164 9.05 -4.43 -13.45
CA PHE A 164 8.25 -3.55 -12.62
C PHE A 164 6.92 -4.22 -12.28
N TYR A 165 6.42 -3.95 -11.09
CA TYR A 165 5.01 -4.13 -10.78
C TYR A 165 4.29 -2.84 -11.17
N ILE A 166 3.23 -2.96 -11.96
CA ILE A 166 2.53 -1.83 -12.57
C ILE A 166 1.06 -1.96 -12.22
N HIS A 167 0.54 -1.00 -11.51
CA HIS A 167 -0.85 -0.91 -11.12
C HIS A 167 -1.47 0.39 -11.63
N ARG A 168 -2.27 0.29 -12.72
CA ARG A 168 -3.00 1.43 -13.27
C ARG A 168 -4.36 1.55 -12.59
N TRP A 169 -4.54 2.58 -11.81
CA TRP A 169 -5.76 2.82 -11.03
C TRP A 169 -6.64 3.94 -11.62
N ARG A 170 -6.15 4.68 -12.61
CA ARG A 170 -6.91 5.64 -13.44
C ARG A 170 -6.37 5.59 -14.88
N THR A 171 -7.17 6.04 -15.84
CA THR A 171 -6.72 6.17 -17.24
C THR A 171 -5.54 7.12 -17.40
N TRP A 172 -5.33 8.00 -16.43
CA TRP A 172 -4.31 9.04 -16.40
C TRP A 172 -3.29 8.91 -15.25
N ALA A 173 -3.33 7.82 -14.48
CA ALA A 173 -2.39 7.61 -13.38
C ALA A 173 -2.06 6.13 -13.19
N VAL A 174 -0.77 5.86 -12.96
CA VAL A 174 -0.22 4.52 -12.78
C VAL A 174 0.84 4.51 -11.70
N ASP A 175 0.73 3.53 -10.78
CA ASP A 175 1.78 3.20 -9.83
C ASP A 175 2.77 2.26 -10.48
N ILE A 176 4.05 2.52 -10.28
CA ILE A 176 5.12 1.63 -10.70
C ILE A 176 6.03 1.37 -9.50
N ASN A 177 6.28 0.09 -9.23
CA ASN A 177 7.17 -0.37 -8.18
C ASN A 177 8.35 -1.15 -8.77
N PRO A 178 9.53 -1.06 -8.16
CA PRO A 178 10.72 -1.75 -8.66
C PRO A 178 10.65 -3.26 -8.45
N ASN A 179 11.36 -4.01 -9.30
CA ASN A 179 11.65 -5.44 -9.13
C ASN A 179 10.41 -6.33 -8.93
N GLY A 180 9.27 -5.96 -9.52
CA GLY A 180 8.02 -6.71 -9.39
C GLY A 180 7.43 -6.71 -7.97
N ARG A 181 7.84 -5.79 -7.12
CA ARG A 181 7.37 -5.69 -5.72
C ARG A 181 5.89 -5.35 -5.68
N ASN A 182 5.13 -6.16 -4.97
CA ASN A 182 3.73 -5.95 -4.63
C ASN A 182 3.52 -6.16 -3.11
N LYS A 183 2.32 -5.93 -2.62
CA LYS A 183 2.00 -6.06 -1.19
C LYS A 183 2.30 -7.46 -0.64
N ALA A 184 2.07 -8.52 -1.41
CA ALA A 184 2.35 -9.90 -1.00
C ALA A 184 3.86 -10.16 -0.82
N GLU A 185 4.69 -9.67 -1.76
CA GLU A 185 6.14 -9.80 -1.65
C GLU A 185 6.70 -9.05 -0.43
N GLY A 186 6.18 -7.84 -0.17
CA GLY A 186 6.56 -7.08 1.03
C GLY A 186 6.12 -7.77 2.33
N LEU A 187 4.89 -8.29 2.36
CA LEU A 187 4.41 -9.04 3.53
C LEU A 187 5.19 -10.33 3.74
N ARG A 188 5.52 -11.07 2.69
CA ARG A 188 6.34 -12.28 2.77
C ARG A 188 7.70 -12.01 3.40
N GLU A 189 8.39 -10.96 2.95
CA GLU A 189 9.67 -10.56 3.54
C GLU A 189 9.54 -10.22 5.04
N LEU A 190 8.45 -9.55 5.43
CA LEU A 190 8.17 -9.28 6.84
C LEU A 190 7.85 -10.54 7.63
N LEU A 191 7.07 -11.47 7.08
CA LEU A 191 6.76 -12.76 7.71
C LEU A 191 8.04 -13.58 7.95
N ASP A 192 8.93 -13.65 6.95
CA ASP A 192 10.22 -14.34 7.08
C ASP A 192 11.07 -13.71 8.20
N ARG A 193 11.12 -12.38 8.27
CA ARG A 193 11.84 -11.65 9.34
C ARG A 193 11.29 -11.92 10.74
N LEU A 194 9.98 -12.07 10.86
CA LEU A 194 9.28 -12.33 12.13
C LEU A 194 9.16 -13.83 12.45
N GLU A 195 9.69 -14.71 11.61
CA GLU A 195 9.58 -16.18 11.73
C GLU A 195 8.12 -16.66 11.83
N ILE A 196 7.23 -16.00 11.07
CA ILE A 196 5.80 -16.32 10.99
C ILE A 196 5.53 -16.98 9.64
N ARG A 197 4.89 -18.12 9.64
CA ARG A 197 4.52 -18.81 8.42
C ARG A 197 3.29 -18.14 7.78
N PRO A 198 3.15 -18.14 6.43
CA PRO A 198 1.98 -17.58 5.76
C PRO A 198 0.64 -18.12 6.29
N GLU A 199 0.57 -19.39 6.68
CA GLU A 199 -0.65 -20.01 7.24
C GLU A 199 -1.03 -19.45 8.62
N GLU A 200 -0.10 -18.77 9.29
CA GLU A 200 -0.30 -18.11 10.59
C GLU A 200 -0.61 -16.61 10.43
N ALA A 201 -0.79 -16.14 9.19
CA ALA A 201 -1.13 -14.77 8.86
C ALA A 201 -2.56 -14.65 8.33
N ALA A 202 -3.19 -13.53 8.67
CA ALA A 202 -4.42 -13.04 8.05
C ALA A 202 -4.15 -11.74 7.28
N ALA A 203 -4.90 -11.49 6.20
CA ALA A 203 -4.83 -10.23 5.47
C ALA A 203 -6.23 -9.75 5.09
N PHE A 204 -6.41 -8.43 5.14
CA PHE A 204 -7.63 -7.72 4.77
C PHE A 204 -7.35 -6.76 3.62
N GLY A 205 -8.25 -6.71 2.64
CA GLY A 205 -8.13 -5.80 1.51
C GLY A 205 -9.45 -5.61 0.78
N ASP A 206 -9.50 -4.61 -0.11
CA ASP A 206 -10.66 -4.32 -0.94
C ASP A 206 -10.31 -3.96 -2.40
N GLY A 207 -9.06 -3.61 -2.68
CA GLY A 207 -8.56 -3.21 -3.99
C GLY A 207 -7.95 -4.37 -4.81
N LEU A 208 -7.78 -4.15 -6.11
CA LEU A 208 -7.11 -5.14 -6.98
C LEU A 208 -5.63 -5.34 -6.64
N ASN A 209 -4.97 -4.34 -6.04
CA ASN A 209 -3.60 -4.46 -5.54
C ASN A 209 -3.48 -5.30 -4.25
N ASP A 210 -4.61 -5.79 -3.71
CA ASP A 210 -4.65 -6.73 -2.58
C ASP A 210 -4.81 -8.18 -3.02
N LEU A 211 -4.94 -8.45 -4.31
CA LEU A 211 -5.26 -9.77 -4.81
C LEU A 211 -4.18 -10.78 -4.41
N GLU A 212 -2.93 -10.49 -4.74
CA GLU A 212 -1.80 -11.34 -4.37
C GLU A 212 -1.61 -11.38 -2.85
N LEU A 213 -1.87 -10.27 -2.13
CA LEU A 213 -1.79 -10.21 -0.68
C LEU A 213 -2.74 -11.22 -0.03
N ILE A 214 -4.00 -11.21 -0.45
CA ILE A 214 -5.06 -12.10 0.09
C ILE A 214 -4.78 -13.56 -0.25
N GLU A 215 -4.29 -13.86 -1.46
CA GLU A 215 -3.92 -15.23 -1.86
C GLU A 215 -2.66 -15.74 -1.14
N SER A 216 -1.76 -14.86 -0.68
CA SER A 216 -0.46 -15.23 -0.10
C SER A 216 -0.52 -15.70 1.35
N VAL A 217 -1.64 -15.55 2.04
CA VAL A 217 -1.80 -15.84 3.47
C VAL A 217 -2.79 -16.97 3.75
N GLY A 218 -2.69 -17.60 4.93
CA GLY A 218 -3.63 -18.66 5.32
C GLY A 218 -5.07 -18.20 5.52
N THR A 219 -5.28 -16.90 5.80
CA THR A 219 -6.61 -16.32 6.04
C THR A 219 -6.76 -14.99 5.29
N GLY A 220 -6.98 -15.07 3.97
CA GLY A 220 -7.28 -13.92 3.14
C GLY A 220 -8.75 -13.51 3.26
N ILE A 221 -9.01 -12.23 3.53
CA ILE A 221 -10.34 -11.68 3.82
C ILE A 221 -10.59 -10.47 2.92
N ALA A 222 -11.55 -10.58 2.00
CA ALA A 222 -12.03 -9.46 1.22
C ALA A 222 -13.07 -8.67 1.98
N MET A 223 -12.98 -7.34 1.95
CA MET A 223 -14.01 -6.45 2.49
C MET A 223 -15.30 -6.56 1.69
N GLY A 224 -16.45 -6.29 2.33
CA GLY A 224 -17.76 -6.32 1.66
C GLY A 224 -17.90 -5.30 0.53
N ASN A 225 -17.15 -4.20 0.59
CA ASN A 225 -17.06 -3.18 -0.45
C ASN A 225 -16.03 -3.51 -1.55
N ALA A 226 -15.30 -4.62 -1.47
CA ALA A 226 -14.37 -5.05 -2.51
C ALA A 226 -15.08 -5.41 -3.83
N GLY A 227 -14.34 -5.37 -4.93
CA GLY A 227 -14.81 -5.87 -6.22
C GLY A 227 -14.98 -7.40 -6.23
N ASP A 228 -15.77 -7.91 -7.17
CA ASP A 228 -16.07 -9.35 -7.26
C ASP A 228 -14.81 -10.19 -7.48
N GLU A 229 -13.85 -9.72 -8.27
CA GLU A 229 -12.60 -10.43 -8.54
C GLU A 229 -11.81 -10.73 -7.25
N LEU A 230 -11.70 -9.76 -6.33
CA LEU A 230 -11.05 -9.98 -5.05
C LEU A 230 -11.86 -10.90 -4.14
N LYS A 231 -13.20 -10.75 -4.12
CA LYS A 231 -14.09 -11.61 -3.33
C LYS A 231 -14.01 -13.08 -3.74
N GLU A 232 -13.89 -13.36 -5.04
CA GLU A 232 -13.75 -14.71 -5.56
C GLU A 232 -12.46 -15.40 -5.14
N LYS A 233 -11.38 -14.62 -4.93
CA LYS A 233 -10.07 -15.11 -4.52
C LYS A 233 -9.90 -15.23 -3.01
N ALA A 234 -10.68 -14.47 -2.26
CA ALA A 234 -10.60 -14.46 -0.81
C ALA A 234 -11.14 -15.75 -0.18
N ARG A 235 -10.48 -16.21 0.89
CA ARG A 235 -10.99 -17.33 1.69
C ARG A 235 -12.30 -16.98 2.38
N TYR A 236 -12.45 -15.71 2.77
CA TYR A 236 -13.66 -15.18 3.41
C TYR A 236 -14.00 -13.81 2.85
N VAL A 237 -15.30 -13.52 2.79
CA VAL A 237 -15.80 -12.18 2.51
C VAL A 237 -16.48 -11.66 3.77
N THR A 238 -15.99 -10.54 4.29
CA THR A 238 -16.56 -9.87 5.45
C THR A 238 -17.58 -8.81 5.05
N ARG A 239 -18.07 -8.03 6.00
CA ARG A 239 -18.93 -6.88 5.77
C ARG A 239 -18.15 -5.71 5.18
N SER A 240 -18.86 -4.66 4.74
CA SER A 240 -18.20 -3.46 4.27
C SER A 240 -17.48 -2.73 5.43
N LEU A 241 -16.60 -1.79 5.09
CA LEU A 241 -15.93 -0.92 6.05
C LEU A 241 -16.97 -0.20 6.94
N HIS A 242 -18.05 0.30 6.34
CA HIS A 242 -19.10 1.04 7.04
C HIS A 242 -20.05 0.16 7.87
N ASP A 243 -19.97 -1.17 7.71
CA ASP A 243 -20.77 -2.16 8.42
C ASP A 243 -19.93 -3.01 9.39
N ASP A 244 -18.90 -2.42 9.97
CA ASP A 244 -18.01 -3.03 10.98
C ASP A 244 -17.29 -4.30 10.48
N GLY A 245 -16.90 -4.32 9.19
CA GLY A 245 -16.38 -5.51 8.51
C GLY A 245 -15.14 -6.10 9.17
N ILE A 246 -14.18 -5.27 9.65
CA ILE A 246 -12.96 -5.77 10.32
C ILE A 246 -13.31 -6.44 11.65
N GLU A 247 -14.10 -5.79 12.50
CA GLU A 247 -14.48 -6.36 13.82
C GLU A 247 -15.24 -7.65 13.64
N TYR A 248 -16.21 -7.69 12.70
CA TYR A 248 -16.96 -8.90 12.38
C TYR A 248 -16.03 -10.07 11.97
N ALA A 249 -15.05 -9.81 11.12
CA ALA A 249 -14.12 -10.84 10.66
C ALA A 249 -13.18 -11.31 11.78
N VAL A 250 -12.69 -10.37 12.61
CA VAL A 250 -11.83 -10.70 13.77
C VAL A 250 -12.58 -11.62 14.72
N ASP A 251 -13.83 -11.33 15.05
CA ASP A 251 -14.65 -12.16 15.94
C ASP A 251 -14.95 -13.55 15.37
N ARG A 252 -15.15 -13.61 14.06
CA ARG A 252 -15.63 -14.85 13.46
C ARG A 252 -14.49 -15.81 13.07
N TRP A 253 -13.37 -15.29 12.60
CA TRP A 253 -12.32 -16.13 11.98
C TRP A 253 -10.94 -16.02 12.60
N ILE A 254 -10.66 -14.97 13.36
CA ILE A 254 -9.32 -14.75 13.95
C ILE A 254 -9.35 -15.04 15.46
N LEU A 255 -10.30 -14.46 16.17
CA LEU A 255 -10.50 -14.60 17.61
C LEU A 255 -11.90 -15.16 17.94
N PRO A 256 -12.30 -16.31 17.39
CA PRO A 256 -13.61 -16.86 17.72
C PRO A 256 -13.72 -17.10 19.23
N GLU A 257 -14.83 -16.69 19.83
CA GLU A 257 -15.13 -17.03 21.22
C GLU A 257 -15.11 -18.57 21.36
N SER A 258 -14.40 -19.06 22.36
CA SER A 258 -14.41 -20.48 22.70
C SER A 258 -15.83 -20.87 23.08
N ARG A 259 -16.46 -21.72 22.28
CA ARG A 259 -17.76 -22.31 22.60
C ARG A 259 -17.64 -23.29 23.76
#